data_2406e6f74e731a4db36a6d5e13964258
#
_entry.id   2406e6f74e731a4db36a6d5e13964258
#
_cell.length_a   1.000
_cell.length_b   1.000
_cell.length_c   1.000
_cell.angle_alpha   90.00
_cell.angle_beta   90.00
_cell.angle_gamma   90.00
#
_symmetry.space_group_name_H-M   'P 1'
#
loop_
_entity.id
_entity.type
_entity.pdbx_description
1 polymer ?
#
loop_
_entity_poly.entity_id
_entity_poly.type
_entity_poly.pdbx_seq_one_letter_code
_entity_poly.pdbx_strand_id
1 'polypeptide(L)'
;MAYKILVVDDDLAILRLIKKVLEYEKYEVVIRNKIEEIDLCDFTGFDLILLDIMMPVSGLEICQMIREQITVPICFITAQDMDEDLVAGINAGADDYIMKPFSMQELLARVKMHLRREERIKGNVHQIKIGKLILYTDSKELFVNDDKIALTRREFDIVNLLASNPSKIYSIEEIYNYLYPQSSEALLRSVSEYIYQIRQKLKPYQLNPIKTLYGGGYQWVESKVLDN
;
A
#
# COMPACT_ATOMS: atom_id res chain seq x y z
N MET A 1 21.82 -7.66 -1.63
CA MET A 1 21.75 -7.03 -0.31
C MET A 1 20.63 -7.70 0.46
N ALA A 2 20.72 -7.84 1.77
CA ALA A 2 19.60 -8.33 2.58
C ALA A 2 18.55 -7.20 2.71
N TYR A 3 17.26 -7.56 2.64
CA TYR A 3 16.19 -6.59 2.90
C TYR A 3 16.14 -6.23 4.36
N LYS A 4 15.88 -4.95 4.64
CA LYS A 4 15.81 -4.39 5.99
C LYS A 4 14.37 -4.10 6.38
N ILE A 5 13.91 -4.69 7.47
CA ILE A 5 12.51 -4.64 7.92
C ILE A 5 12.45 -3.96 9.29
N LEU A 6 11.61 -2.94 9.43
CA LEU A 6 11.25 -2.36 10.72
C LEU A 6 10.00 -3.05 11.25
N VAL A 7 10.01 -3.42 12.53
CA VAL A 7 8.84 -3.96 13.25
C VAL A 7 8.60 -3.12 14.49
N VAL A 8 7.41 -2.55 14.60
CA VAL A 8 6.99 -1.71 15.73
C VAL A 8 5.74 -2.33 16.36
N ASP A 9 5.81 -2.70 17.63
CA ASP A 9 4.72 -3.34 18.38
C ASP A 9 5.05 -3.18 19.87
N ASP A 10 4.13 -2.84 20.73
CA ASP A 10 4.39 -2.67 22.17
C ASP A 10 4.55 -4.00 22.93
N ASP A 11 4.12 -5.11 22.32
CA ASP A 11 4.33 -6.46 22.86
C ASP A 11 5.72 -7.01 22.50
N LEU A 12 6.62 -7.03 23.50
CA LEU A 12 7.97 -7.57 23.36
C LEU A 12 8.01 -9.05 22.96
N ALA A 13 6.98 -9.86 23.30
CA ALA A 13 6.94 -11.27 22.94
C ALA A 13 6.67 -11.42 21.44
N ILE A 14 5.74 -10.64 20.91
CA ILE A 14 5.44 -10.56 19.47
C ILE A 14 6.67 -10.06 18.70
N LEU A 15 7.31 -8.98 19.14
CA LEU A 15 8.51 -8.45 18.51
C LEU A 15 9.64 -9.49 18.40
N ARG A 16 9.92 -10.20 19.50
CA ARG A 16 10.95 -11.25 19.52
C ARG A 16 10.61 -12.41 18.61
N LEU A 17 9.35 -12.80 18.56
CA LEU A 17 8.88 -13.89 17.70
C LEU A 17 9.01 -13.51 16.23
N ILE A 18 8.49 -12.35 15.82
CA ILE A 18 8.59 -11.85 14.45
C ILE A 18 10.06 -11.70 14.04
N LYS A 19 10.87 -11.07 14.89
CA LYS A 19 12.30 -10.89 14.63
C LYS A 19 12.99 -12.23 14.36
N LYS A 20 12.81 -13.22 15.24
CA LYS A 20 13.43 -14.53 15.08
C LYS A 20 13.04 -15.21 13.76
N VAL A 21 11.77 -15.14 13.37
CA VAL A 21 11.26 -15.74 12.14
C VAL A 21 11.81 -15.04 10.89
N LEU A 22 11.82 -13.71 10.88
CA LEU A 22 12.32 -12.94 9.75
C LEU A 22 13.85 -13.04 9.61
N GLU A 23 14.61 -13.05 10.71
CA GLU A 23 16.06 -13.25 10.69
C GLU A 23 16.44 -14.68 10.21
N TYR A 24 15.62 -15.69 10.50
CA TYR A 24 15.80 -17.03 9.95
C TYR A 24 15.71 -17.05 8.42
N GLU A 25 14.84 -16.23 7.86
CA GLU A 25 14.71 -16.01 6.40
C GLU A 25 15.78 -15.04 5.83
N LYS A 26 16.80 -14.67 6.64
CA LYS A 26 17.95 -13.83 6.25
C LYS A 26 17.60 -12.37 5.99
N TYR A 27 16.53 -11.85 6.57
CA TYR A 27 16.24 -10.42 6.59
C TYR A 27 17.00 -9.72 7.72
N GLU A 28 17.38 -8.47 7.52
CA GLU A 28 17.85 -7.58 8.60
C GLU A 28 16.62 -7.00 9.32
N VAL A 29 16.51 -7.22 10.63
CA VAL A 29 15.29 -6.84 11.37
C VAL A 29 15.63 -5.89 12.51
N VAL A 30 15.05 -4.70 12.44
CA VAL A 30 15.05 -3.72 13.53
C VAL A 30 13.70 -3.77 14.23
N ILE A 31 13.71 -3.86 15.56
CA ILE A 31 12.48 -3.86 16.36
C ILE A 31 12.42 -2.62 17.24
N ARG A 32 11.23 -2.07 17.43
CA ARG A 32 10.95 -0.97 18.36
C ARG A 32 9.69 -1.31 19.16
N ASN A 33 9.77 -1.22 20.47
CA ASN A 33 8.64 -1.50 21.35
C ASN A 33 7.85 -0.27 21.78
N LYS A 34 8.30 0.91 21.39
CA LYS A 34 7.61 2.19 21.61
C LYS A 34 8.14 3.25 20.66
N ILE A 35 7.30 4.19 20.37
CA ILE A 35 7.62 5.45 19.71
C ILE A 35 7.19 6.54 20.68
N GLU A 36 8.12 7.38 21.14
CA GLU A 36 7.80 8.50 22.06
C GLU A 36 7.50 9.77 21.27
N GLU A 37 8.28 10.02 20.22
CA GLU A 37 8.09 11.09 19.25
C GLU A 37 8.23 10.52 17.84
N ILE A 38 7.43 11.00 16.91
CA ILE A 38 7.47 10.53 15.53
C ILE A 38 8.52 11.33 14.77
N ASP A 39 9.72 10.76 14.64
CA ASP A 39 10.78 11.29 13.78
C ASP A 39 10.84 10.47 12.50
N LEU A 40 10.74 11.14 11.36
CA LEU A 40 10.82 10.51 10.04
C LEU A 40 12.11 9.69 9.85
N CYS A 41 13.22 10.14 10.42
CA CYS A 41 14.50 9.43 10.35
C CYS A 41 14.42 8.01 10.91
N ASP A 42 13.53 7.78 11.87
CA ASP A 42 13.32 6.47 12.49
C ASP A 42 12.67 5.44 11.55
N PHE A 43 12.07 5.89 10.46
CA PHE A 43 11.34 5.08 9.50
C PHE A 43 12.01 5.02 8.12
N THR A 44 13.14 5.71 7.94
CA THR A 44 13.89 5.71 6.67
C THR A 44 14.91 4.57 6.59
N GLY A 45 15.23 4.16 5.36
CA GLY A 45 16.26 3.13 5.11
C GLY A 45 15.78 1.71 5.35
N PHE A 46 14.47 1.47 5.37
CA PHE A 46 13.84 0.16 5.41
C PHE A 46 13.20 -0.18 4.06
N ASP A 47 13.04 -1.47 3.78
CA ASP A 47 12.35 -1.99 2.60
C ASP A 47 10.89 -2.38 2.90
N LEU A 48 10.54 -2.51 4.19
CA LEU A 48 9.20 -2.82 4.69
C LEU A 48 9.06 -2.37 6.13
N ILE A 49 7.88 -1.86 6.50
CA ILE A 49 7.52 -1.51 7.87
C ILE A 49 6.32 -2.37 8.29
N LEU A 50 6.47 -3.09 9.40
CA LEU A 50 5.40 -3.79 10.10
C LEU A 50 5.04 -2.97 11.34
N LEU A 51 3.80 -2.53 11.48
CA LEU A 51 3.39 -1.54 12.46
C LEU A 51 2.12 -1.97 13.18
N ASP A 52 2.17 -2.11 14.50
CA ASP A 52 0.95 -2.31 15.27
C ASP A 52 0.13 -1.02 15.34
N ILE A 53 -1.18 -1.16 15.25
CA ILE A 53 -2.12 -0.03 15.41
C ILE A 53 -2.31 0.32 16.89
N MET A 54 -2.38 -0.71 17.74
CA MET A 54 -2.77 -0.60 19.14
C MET A 54 -1.58 -0.32 20.05
N MET A 55 -0.98 0.85 19.91
CA MET A 55 0.12 1.33 20.74
C MET A 55 -0.25 2.66 21.43
N PRO A 56 0.49 3.09 22.49
CA PRO A 56 0.28 4.39 23.14
C PRO A 56 0.28 5.57 22.15
N VAL A 57 1.22 5.59 21.20
CA VAL A 57 1.14 6.41 19.98
C VAL A 57 0.59 5.50 18.90
N SER A 58 -0.59 5.81 18.40
CA SER A 58 -1.30 4.94 17.45
C SER A 58 -0.51 4.70 16.16
N GLY A 59 -0.44 3.43 15.72
CA GLY A 59 0.15 3.11 14.42
C GLY A 59 -0.52 3.82 13.26
N LEU A 60 -1.82 4.14 13.36
CA LEU A 60 -2.52 4.95 12.36
C LEU A 60 -1.97 6.37 12.28
N GLU A 61 -1.75 7.01 13.43
CA GLU A 61 -1.18 8.34 13.52
C GLU A 61 0.25 8.37 12.96
N ILE A 62 1.07 7.39 13.36
CA ILE A 62 2.43 7.22 12.82
C ILE A 62 2.37 7.11 11.30
N CYS A 63 1.54 6.21 10.77
CA CYS A 63 1.41 5.98 9.33
C CYS A 63 1.01 7.25 8.58
N GLN A 64 0.01 7.99 9.06
CA GLN A 64 -0.43 9.25 8.47
C GLN A 64 0.71 10.29 8.39
N MET A 65 1.48 10.44 9.46
CA MET A 65 2.55 11.43 9.52
C MET A 65 3.73 11.10 8.60
N ILE A 66 4.08 9.82 8.47
CA ILE A 66 5.25 9.42 7.67
C ILE A 66 4.92 9.17 6.20
N ARG A 67 3.66 8.87 5.87
CA ARG A 67 3.27 8.34 4.55
C ARG A 67 3.60 9.25 3.36
N GLU A 68 3.48 10.55 3.52
CA GLU A 68 3.78 11.49 2.43
C GLU A 68 5.25 11.46 2.00
N GLN A 69 6.15 11.05 2.91
CA GLN A 69 7.59 11.07 2.69
C GLN A 69 8.19 9.68 2.52
N ILE A 70 7.46 8.62 2.91
CA ILE A 70 7.91 7.23 2.83
C ILE A 70 7.08 6.46 1.81
N THR A 71 7.75 5.87 0.83
CA THR A 71 7.11 5.09 -0.26
C THR A 71 7.17 3.58 -0.04
N VAL A 72 7.99 3.11 0.91
CA VAL A 72 8.08 1.67 1.21
C VAL A 72 6.76 1.13 1.75
N PRO A 73 6.47 -0.17 1.55
CA PRO A 73 5.23 -0.75 2.04
C PRO A 73 5.13 -0.67 3.58
N ILE A 74 3.95 -0.28 4.06
CA ILE A 74 3.58 -0.28 5.48
C ILE A 74 2.46 -1.29 5.65
N CYS A 75 2.70 -2.35 6.45
CA CYS A 75 1.72 -3.36 6.77
C CYS A 75 1.33 -3.24 8.24
N PHE A 76 0.06 -3.06 8.53
CA PHE A 76 -0.42 -3.10 9.89
C PHE A 76 -0.49 -4.52 10.43
N ILE A 77 -0.15 -4.69 11.70
CA ILE A 77 -0.38 -5.93 12.47
C ILE A 77 -1.30 -5.55 13.61
N THR A 78 -2.56 -5.98 13.62
CA THR A 78 -3.54 -5.50 14.59
C THR A 78 -4.50 -6.58 15.05
N ALA A 79 -4.96 -6.47 16.30
CA ALA A 79 -6.05 -7.28 16.86
C ALA A 79 -7.45 -6.75 16.50
N GLN A 80 -7.53 -5.63 15.83
CA GLN A 80 -8.76 -4.90 15.57
C GLN A 80 -9.46 -5.44 14.33
N ASP A 81 -10.74 -5.83 14.49
CA ASP A 81 -11.54 -6.62 13.52
C ASP A 81 -12.69 -5.79 12.92
N MET A 82 -12.67 -4.47 13.07
CA MET A 82 -13.77 -3.63 12.62
C MET A 82 -13.53 -3.07 11.22
N ASP A 83 -14.57 -3.10 10.35
CA ASP A 83 -14.57 -2.49 9.01
C ASP A 83 -14.12 -1.01 9.06
N GLU A 84 -14.41 -0.29 10.16
CA GLU A 84 -14.04 1.11 10.37
C GLU A 84 -12.52 1.29 10.48
N ASP A 85 -11.82 0.37 11.14
CA ASP A 85 -10.37 0.43 11.31
C ASP A 85 -9.62 0.10 10.03
N LEU A 86 -10.18 -0.79 9.22
CA LEU A 86 -9.67 -1.06 7.88
C LEU A 86 -9.72 0.20 7.02
N VAL A 87 -10.86 0.89 7.01
CA VAL A 87 -11.02 2.16 6.27
C VAL A 87 -10.09 3.23 6.82
N ALA A 88 -9.98 3.36 8.15
CA ALA A 88 -9.07 4.31 8.79
C ALA A 88 -7.61 4.06 8.40
N GLY A 89 -7.19 2.80 8.37
CA GLY A 89 -5.82 2.47 8.00
C GLY A 89 -5.52 2.63 6.52
N ILE A 90 -6.48 2.35 5.63
CA ILE A 90 -6.36 2.65 4.20
C ILE A 90 -6.22 4.17 4.01
N ASN A 91 -7.04 4.95 4.72
CA ASN A 91 -6.96 6.41 4.72
C ASN A 91 -5.63 6.92 5.30
N ALA A 92 -5.05 6.20 6.28
CA ALA A 92 -3.71 6.47 6.80
C ALA A 92 -2.60 6.13 5.80
N GLY A 93 -2.89 5.38 4.74
CA GLY A 93 -1.96 5.04 3.69
C GLY A 93 -1.27 3.69 3.82
N ALA A 94 -1.84 2.76 4.59
CA ALA A 94 -1.33 1.39 4.70
C ALA A 94 -1.43 0.62 3.39
N ASP A 95 -0.50 -0.29 3.18
CA ASP A 95 -0.43 -1.15 2.00
C ASP A 95 -1.03 -2.54 2.24
N ASP A 96 -1.10 -3.00 3.49
CA ASP A 96 -1.62 -4.31 3.86
C ASP A 96 -1.96 -4.40 5.35
N TYR A 97 -2.67 -5.50 5.71
CA TYR A 97 -3.11 -5.79 7.07
C TYR A 97 -2.84 -7.26 7.41
N ILE A 98 -2.37 -7.49 8.62
CA ILE A 98 -2.19 -8.81 9.23
C ILE A 98 -2.99 -8.82 10.53
N MET A 99 -4.05 -9.62 10.57
CA MET A 99 -4.94 -9.69 11.74
C MET A 99 -4.35 -10.61 12.80
N LYS A 100 -4.28 -10.16 14.05
CA LYS A 100 -3.95 -11.00 15.22
C LYS A 100 -5.20 -11.79 15.64
N PRO A 101 -5.13 -13.12 15.88
CA PRO A 101 -3.94 -13.97 15.80
C PRO A 101 -3.59 -14.39 14.36
N PHE A 102 -2.33 -14.30 13.98
CA PHE A 102 -1.82 -14.70 12.67
C PHE A 102 -0.84 -15.88 12.77
N SER A 103 -0.73 -16.63 11.69
CA SER A 103 0.31 -17.66 11.58
C SER A 103 1.62 -17.05 11.09
N MET A 104 2.77 -17.63 11.49
CA MET A 104 4.07 -17.21 10.97
C MET A 104 4.19 -17.43 9.47
N GLN A 105 3.47 -18.40 8.92
CA GLN A 105 3.41 -18.65 7.48
C GLN A 105 2.70 -17.51 6.75
N GLU A 106 1.60 -17.01 7.30
CA GLU A 106 0.89 -15.85 6.76
C GLU A 106 1.77 -14.59 6.78
N LEU A 107 2.40 -14.28 7.93
CA LEU A 107 3.32 -13.17 8.05
C LEU A 107 4.42 -13.24 6.99
N LEU A 108 5.09 -14.39 6.87
CA LEU A 108 6.17 -14.59 5.89
C LEU A 108 5.67 -14.48 4.46
N ALA A 109 4.49 -15.00 4.14
CA ALA A 109 3.92 -14.91 2.81
C ALA A 109 3.68 -13.45 2.41
N ARG A 110 3.13 -12.62 3.32
CA ARG A 110 2.90 -11.19 3.09
C ARG A 110 4.20 -10.40 2.98
N VAL A 111 5.15 -10.63 3.88
CA VAL A 111 6.49 -10.02 3.82
C VAL A 111 7.16 -10.33 2.48
N LYS A 112 7.21 -11.60 2.08
CA LYS A 112 7.79 -12.03 0.80
C LYS A 112 7.06 -11.41 -0.40
N MET A 113 5.75 -11.29 -0.33
CA MET A 113 4.95 -10.66 -1.38
C MET A 113 5.34 -9.19 -1.59
N HIS A 114 5.46 -8.43 -0.50
CA HIS A 114 5.84 -7.02 -0.58
C HIS A 114 7.28 -6.84 -1.07
N LEU A 115 8.22 -7.63 -0.57
CA LEU A 115 9.64 -7.52 -0.94
C LEU A 115 9.95 -8.02 -2.37
N ARG A 116 9.35 -9.15 -2.83
CA ARG A 116 9.51 -9.66 -4.21
C ARG A 116 9.05 -8.68 -5.28
N ARG A 117 8.08 -7.86 -4.97
CA ARG A 117 7.56 -6.85 -5.90
C ARG A 117 8.62 -5.80 -6.21
N GLU A 118 9.52 -5.51 -5.26
CA GLU A 118 10.66 -4.60 -5.43
C GLU A 118 11.72 -5.14 -6.42
N GLU A 119 11.97 -6.45 -6.44
CA GLU A 119 13.00 -7.06 -7.31
C GLU A 119 12.64 -6.99 -8.79
N ARG A 120 11.35 -7.08 -9.13
CA ARG A 120 10.90 -7.02 -10.53
C ARG A 120 11.05 -5.63 -11.15
N ILE A 121 11.27 -4.60 -10.34
CA ILE A 121 11.28 -3.20 -10.75
C ILE A 121 12.68 -2.72 -11.16
N LYS A 122 13.76 -3.40 -10.79
CA LYS A 122 15.15 -2.92 -10.96
C LYS A 122 15.73 -3.02 -12.38
N GLY A 123 14.96 -3.31 -13.44
CA GLY A 123 15.49 -3.68 -14.76
C GLY A 123 15.32 -2.71 -15.93
N ASN A 124 14.25 -1.92 -16.03
CA ASN A 124 14.00 -1.02 -17.19
C ASN A 124 13.07 0.13 -16.80
N VAL A 125 13.40 1.34 -17.17
CA VAL A 125 12.53 2.52 -16.98
C VAL A 125 11.32 2.38 -17.91
N HIS A 126 10.25 1.80 -17.41
CA HIS A 126 8.98 1.73 -18.13
C HIS A 126 8.09 2.89 -17.68
N GLN A 127 7.71 3.73 -18.62
CA GLN A 127 6.72 4.79 -18.38
C GLN A 127 5.47 4.56 -19.23
N ILE A 128 4.30 4.79 -18.65
CA ILE A 128 3.02 4.83 -19.35
C ILE A 128 2.57 6.28 -19.38
N LYS A 129 2.40 6.85 -20.57
CA LYS A 129 1.92 8.22 -20.73
C LYS A 129 0.51 8.21 -21.29
N ILE A 130 -0.44 8.80 -20.55
CA ILE A 130 -1.85 8.91 -20.94
C ILE A 130 -2.31 10.34 -20.72
N GLY A 131 -2.41 11.10 -21.80
CA GLY A 131 -2.75 12.51 -21.73
C GLY A 131 -1.76 13.29 -20.85
N LYS A 132 -2.26 13.86 -19.74
CA LYS A 132 -1.45 14.61 -18.77
C LYS A 132 -0.80 13.72 -17.70
N LEU A 133 -1.12 12.42 -17.67
CA LEU A 133 -0.63 11.49 -16.67
C LEU A 133 0.63 10.78 -17.18
N ILE A 134 1.63 10.69 -16.33
CA ILE A 134 2.85 9.91 -16.56
C ILE A 134 3.04 8.98 -15.37
N LEU A 135 2.98 7.67 -15.63
CA LEU A 135 3.26 6.63 -14.65
C LEU A 135 4.66 6.11 -14.86
N TYR A 136 5.50 6.21 -13.87
CA TYR A 136 6.80 5.54 -13.81
C TYR A 136 6.61 4.22 -13.07
N THR A 137 6.58 3.11 -13.80
CA THR A 137 6.23 1.80 -13.22
C THR A 137 7.31 1.26 -12.29
N ASP A 138 8.56 1.67 -12.52
CA ASP A 138 9.71 1.22 -11.75
C ASP A 138 9.79 1.91 -10.39
N SER A 139 9.70 3.24 -10.36
CA SER A 139 9.68 4.02 -9.12
C SER A 139 8.31 4.07 -8.45
N LYS A 140 7.26 3.54 -9.12
CA LYS A 140 5.85 3.62 -8.70
C LYS A 140 5.38 5.03 -8.40
N GLU A 141 5.73 5.93 -9.30
CA GLU A 141 5.38 7.32 -9.20
C GLU A 141 4.37 7.70 -10.29
N LEU A 142 3.41 8.52 -9.89
CA LEU A 142 2.45 9.14 -10.80
C LEU A 142 2.68 10.64 -10.82
N PHE A 143 2.73 11.19 -12.02
CA PHE A 143 2.79 12.62 -12.25
C PHE A 143 1.58 13.08 -13.07
N VAL A 144 1.09 14.26 -12.77
CA VAL A 144 0.14 15.02 -13.58
C VAL A 144 0.83 16.30 -14.06
N ASN A 145 1.11 16.41 -15.34
CA ASN A 145 2.08 17.36 -15.89
C ASN A 145 3.45 17.12 -15.21
N ASP A 146 3.95 18.03 -14.39
CA ASP A 146 5.22 17.91 -13.66
C ASP A 146 5.01 17.72 -12.15
N ASP A 147 3.75 17.69 -11.68
CA ASP A 147 3.41 17.54 -10.27
C ASP A 147 3.35 16.07 -9.88
N LYS A 148 4.13 15.67 -8.90
CA LYS A 148 4.09 14.32 -8.32
C LYS A 148 2.83 14.14 -7.48
N ILE A 149 2.08 13.08 -7.75
CA ILE A 149 0.89 12.70 -6.97
C ILE A 149 1.30 11.68 -5.91
N ALA A 150 1.04 12.00 -4.65
CA ALA A 150 1.35 11.13 -3.51
C ALA A 150 0.37 9.94 -3.43
N LEU A 151 0.60 8.91 -4.25
CA LEU A 151 -0.13 7.65 -4.18
C LEU A 151 0.55 6.70 -3.20
N THR A 152 -0.26 5.97 -2.45
CA THR A 152 0.23 4.78 -1.76
C THR A 152 0.58 3.71 -2.78
N ARG A 153 1.31 2.68 -2.33
CA ARG A 153 1.69 1.57 -3.21
C ARG A 153 0.49 0.87 -3.84
N ARG A 154 -0.58 0.61 -3.06
CA ARG A 154 -1.80 -0.04 -3.55
C ARG A 154 -2.58 0.82 -4.53
N GLU A 155 -2.69 2.10 -4.24
CA GLU A 155 -3.28 3.06 -5.17
C GLU A 155 -2.54 3.10 -6.50
N PHE A 156 -1.20 3.15 -6.46
CA PHE A 156 -0.39 3.10 -7.67
C PHE A 156 -0.62 1.80 -8.44
N ASP A 157 -0.64 0.65 -7.75
CA ASP A 157 -0.85 -0.64 -8.38
C ASP A 157 -2.21 -0.74 -9.09
N ILE A 158 -3.27 -0.16 -8.49
CA ILE A 158 -4.60 -0.08 -9.13
C ILE A 158 -4.53 0.83 -10.36
N VAL A 159 -3.95 2.01 -10.24
CA VAL A 159 -3.79 2.94 -11.37
C VAL A 159 -3.03 2.27 -12.51
N ASN A 160 -1.91 1.61 -12.19
CA ASN A 160 -1.10 0.90 -13.18
C ASN A 160 -1.86 -0.25 -13.86
N LEU A 161 -2.61 -1.06 -13.09
CA LEU A 161 -3.42 -2.15 -13.62
C LEU A 161 -4.46 -1.64 -14.62
N LEU A 162 -5.22 -0.62 -14.23
CA LEU A 162 -6.30 -0.07 -15.03
C LEU A 162 -5.77 0.69 -16.25
N ALA A 163 -4.73 1.53 -16.06
CA ALA A 163 -4.13 2.34 -17.11
C ALA A 163 -3.40 1.52 -18.17
N SER A 164 -2.83 0.38 -17.80
CA SER A 164 -2.18 -0.55 -18.75
C SER A 164 -3.17 -1.23 -19.69
N ASN A 165 -4.46 -1.26 -19.34
CA ASN A 165 -5.52 -1.93 -20.14
C ASN A 165 -6.79 -1.08 -20.17
N PRO A 166 -6.81 0.09 -20.81
CA PRO A 166 -7.90 1.06 -20.70
C PRO A 166 -9.26 0.55 -21.23
N SER A 167 -9.24 -0.42 -22.14
CA SER A 167 -10.48 -1.00 -22.69
C SER A 167 -11.08 -2.10 -21.81
N LYS A 168 -10.34 -2.60 -20.81
CA LYS A 168 -10.78 -3.71 -19.95
C LYS A 168 -11.54 -3.19 -18.74
N ILE A 169 -12.67 -3.85 -18.45
CA ILE A 169 -13.39 -3.69 -17.19
C ILE A 169 -12.82 -4.72 -16.22
N TYR A 170 -12.45 -4.27 -15.03
CA TYR A 170 -11.97 -5.12 -13.96
C TYR A 170 -13.03 -5.18 -12.86
N SER A 171 -13.45 -6.38 -12.47
CA SER A 171 -14.30 -6.56 -11.30
C SER A 171 -13.57 -6.20 -10.01
N ILE A 172 -14.31 -5.97 -8.94
CA ILE A 172 -13.72 -5.73 -7.59
C ILE A 172 -12.85 -6.92 -7.20
N GLU A 173 -13.30 -8.15 -7.47
CA GLU A 173 -12.58 -9.38 -7.19
C GLU A 173 -11.28 -9.50 -7.99
N GLU A 174 -11.31 -9.16 -9.30
CA GLU A 174 -10.10 -9.18 -10.13
C GLU A 174 -9.06 -8.19 -9.62
N ILE A 175 -9.47 -6.96 -9.23
CA ILE A 175 -8.57 -5.96 -8.67
C ILE A 175 -8.04 -6.45 -7.31
N TYR A 176 -8.90 -6.97 -6.45
CA TYR A 176 -8.51 -7.51 -5.16
C TYR A 176 -7.49 -8.63 -5.30
N ASN A 177 -7.75 -9.63 -6.14
CA ASN A 177 -6.84 -10.75 -6.40
C ASN A 177 -5.50 -10.31 -7.01
N TYR A 178 -5.51 -9.24 -7.81
CA TYR A 178 -4.28 -8.64 -8.32
C TYR A 178 -3.45 -8.00 -7.19
N LEU A 179 -4.12 -7.32 -6.26
CA LEU A 179 -3.44 -6.70 -5.10
C LEU A 179 -2.99 -7.74 -4.07
N TYR A 180 -3.77 -8.80 -3.87
CA TYR A 180 -3.64 -9.78 -2.79
C TYR A 180 -3.73 -11.23 -3.29
N PRO A 181 -2.74 -11.73 -4.06
CA PRO A 181 -2.84 -13.02 -4.76
C PRO A 181 -2.98 -14.25 -3.85
N GLN A 182 -2.75 -14.12 -2.53
CA GLN A 182 -2.73 -15.23 -1.58
C GLN A 182 -3.66 -15.01 -0.38
N SER A 183 -4.53 -14.00 -0.40
CA SER A 183 -5.42 -13.70 0.71
C SER A 183 -6.85 -14.20 0.47
N SER A 184 -7.56 -14.49 1.56
CA SER A 184 -8.99 -14.78 1.53
C SER A 184 -9.82 -13.54 1.16
N GLU A 185 -11.00 -13.72 0.59
CA GLU A 185 -11.91 -12.68 0.06
C GLU A 185 -12.43 -11.64 1.08
N ALA A 186 -11.94 -11.69 2.33
CA ALA A 186 -12.48 -10.93 3.46
C ALA A 186 -12.46 -9.40 3.32
N LEU A 187 -11.68 -8.84 2.39
CA LEU A 187 -11.43 -7.39 2.30
C LEU A 187 -11.76 -6.77 0.92
N LEU A 188 -12.72 -7.31 0.20
CA LEU A 188 -13.14 -6.78 -1.12
C LEU A 188 -13.54 -5.29 -1.08
N ARG A 189 -14.08 -4.81 0.04
CA ARG A 189 -14.47 -3.41 0.24
C ARG A 189 -13.28 -2.44 0.16
N SER A 190 -12.06 -2.90 0.45
CA SER A 190 -10.86 -2.09 0.38
C SER A 190 -10.61 -1.52 -1.02
N VAL A 191 -11.00 -2.24 -2.07
CA VAL A 191 -10.84 -1.79 -3.47
C VAL A 191 -11.62 -0.50 -3.71
N SER A 192 -12.86 -0.42 -3.23
CA SER A 192 -13.70 0.77 -3.41
C SER A 192 -13.12 1.98 -2.68
N GLU A 193 -12.54 1.77 -1.50
CA GLU A 193 -11.86 2.82 -0.74
C GLU A 193 -10.60 3.32 -1.46
N TYR A 194 -9.74 2.42 -1.96
CA TYR A 194 -8.58 2.83 -2.75
C TYR A 194 -8.99 3.64 -3.99
N ILE A 195 -10.04 3.21 -4.71
CA ILE A 195 -10.56 3.95 -5.87
C ILE A 195 -11.04 5.35 -5.46
N TYR A 196 -11.71 5.46 -4.32
CA TYR A 196 -12.14 6.75 -3.77
C TYR A 196 -10.94 7.66 -3.49
N GLN A 197 -9.91 7.15 -2.80
CA GLN A 197 -8.70 7.92 -2.47
C GLN A 197 -7.94 8.36 -3.73
N ILE A 198 -7.79 7.48 -4.73
CA ILE A 198 -7.18 7.85 -6.02
C ILE A 198 -7.93 9.02 -6.66
N ARG A 199 -9.27 8.96 -6.68
CA ARG A 199 -10.10 10.03 -7.23
C ARG A 199 -9.93 11.35 -6.47
N GLN A 200 -9.85 11.32 -5.13
CA GLN A 200 -9.63 12.52 -4.32
C GLN A 200 -8.27 13.17 -4.65
N LYS A 201 -7.22 12.36 -4.82
CA LYS A 201 -5.87 12.84 -5.16
C LYS A 201 -5.77 13.40 -6.58
N LEU A 202 -6.59 12.93 -7.52
CA LEU A 202 -6.63 13.43 -8.90
C LEU A 202 -7.61 14.60 -9.11
N LYS A 203 -8.55 14.79 -8.17
CA LYS A 203 -9.58 15.86 -8.26
C LYS A 203 -9.03 17.29 -8.42
N PRO A 204 -7.95 17.70 -7.70
CA PRO A 204 -7.35 19.04 -7.88
C PRO A 204 -6.89 19.32 -9.33
N TYR A 205 -6.56 18.27 -10.08
CA TYR A 205 -6.12 18.33 -11.47
C TYR A 205 -7.27 18.21 -12.49
N GLN A 206 -8.52 18.17 -11.98
CA GLN A 206 -9.74 17.98 -12.79
C GLN A 206 -9.71 16.66 -13.60
N LEU A 207 -9.07 15.63 -13.05
CA LEU A 207 -8.94 14.32 -13.66
C LEU A 207 -9.81 13.31 -12.93
N ASN A 208 -10.57 12.51 -13.70
CA ASN A 208 -11.30 11.35 -13.20
C ASN A 208 -11.22 10.18 -14.21
N PRO A 209 -10.03 9.57 -14.35
CA PRO A 209 -9.82 8.54 -15.37
C PRO A 209 -10.45 7.19 -15.03
N ILE A 210 -10.97 7.00 -13.82
CA ILE A 210 -11.54 5.72 -13.40
C ILE A 210 -13.06 5.82 -13.42
N LYS A 211 -13.70 5.09 -14.35
CA LYS A 211 -15.16 4.97 -14.46
C LYS A 211 -15.66 3.78 -13.64
N THR A 212 -16.71 3.99 -12.84
CA THR A 212 -17.46 2.89 -12.20
C THR A 212 -18.54 2.40 -13.15
N LEU A 213 -18.59 1.09 -13.34
CA LEU A 213 -19.65 0.40 -14.06
C LEU A 213 -20.46 -0.42 -13.05
N TYR A 214 -21.67 0.01 -12.78
CA TYR A 214 -22.55 -0.63 -11.79
C TYR A 214 -22.74 -2.12 -12.12
N GLY A 215 -22.42 -2.99 -11.14
CA GLY A 215 -22.43 -4.44 -11.31
C GLY A 215 -21.26 -5.00 -12.15
N GLY A 216 -20.41 -4.16 -12.75
CA GLY A 216 -19.31 -4.59 -13.62
C GLY A 216 -17.91 -4.32 -13.06
N GLY A 217 -17.77 -3.31 -12.18
CA GLY A 217 -16.46 -2.94 -11.61
C GLY A 217 -15.91 -1.61 -12.10
N TYR A 218 -14.61 -1.56 -12.41
CA TYR A 218 -13.90 -0.34 -12.75
C TYR A 218 -13.17 -0.45 -14.10
N GLN A 219 -13.11 0.67 -14.81
CA GLN A 219 -12.45 0.78 -16.10
C GLN A 219 -11.67 2.08 -16.17
N TRP A 220 -10.48 2.03 -16.79
CA TRP A 220 -9.77 3.25 -17.16
C TRP A 220 -10.41 3.87 -18.39
N VAL A 221 -10.67 5.16 -18.35
CA VAL A 221 -11.17 5.96 -19.47
C VAL A 221 -10.24 7.14 -19.68
N GLU A 222 -9.98 7.50 -20.93
CA GLU A 222 -9.28 8.75 -21.20
C GLU A 222 -10.11 9.89 -20.61
N SER A 223 -9.51 10.68 -19.72
CA SER A 223 -10.17 11.85 -19.15
C SER A 223 -10.41 12.84 -20.29
N LYS A 224 -11.63 12.88 -20.82
CA LYS A 224 -12.07 14.12 -21.49
C LYS A 224 -12.05 15.20 -20.41
N VAL A 225 -11.30 16.26 -20.63
CA VAL A 225 -11.42 17.48 -19.84
C VAL A 225 -12.91 17.77 -19.75
N LEU A 226 -13.44 17.86 -18.54
CA LEU A 226 -14.81 18.30 -18.33
C LEU A 226 -14.84 19.75 -18.83
N ASP A 227 -15.25 19.93 -20.08
CA ASP A 227 -15.65 21.23 -20.57
C ASP A 227 -16.83 21.67 -19.71
N ASN A 228 -16.66 22.82 -19.03
CA ASN A 228 -17.70 23.50 -18.26
C ASN A 228 -18.85 23.93 -19.16
#